data_1eb1ef5c02fdca040f8d637176754664
#
_entry.id   1eb1ef5c02fdca040f8d637176754664
#
_cell.length_a   1.000
_cell.length_b   1.000
_cell.length_c   1.000
_cell.angle_alpha   90.00
_cell.angle_beta   90.00
_cell.angle_gamma   90.00
#
_symmetry.space_group_name_H-M   'P 1'
#
loop_
_entity.id
_entity.type
_entity.pdbx_description
1 polymer ?
#
loop_
_entity_poly.entity_id
_entity_poly.type
_entity_poly.pdbx_seq_one_letter_code
_entity_poly.pdbx_strand_id
1 'polypeptide(L)'
;MKIIIPFLFSLLVSVFLPAQEITKPNFALATHPMVIDKISVSDSSVNMTITLENKISNGSFCVNDVLFIQEIPDNKKAYVRKTAGIPVCPDTYKFKKPGEKLTFELEFFGFHEIPEYLNIIEDCTDNCFTIYGVIIDPQMNHDIDMGFGFYKSGNPELSLASFEKAVSEHPDYPFGYLYENIIDLYAELKDYEKAAKWFLKLSGSDFADKDQLLEQIQKKDYFRKLPVE
;
A
#
# COMPACT_ATOMS: atom_id res chain seq x y z
N MET A 1 -13.16 -69.04 -3.97
CA MET A 1 -13.34 -67.76 -4.69
C MET A 1 -12.70 -66.68 -3.81
N LYS A 2 -11.46 -66.21 -4.16
CA LYS A 2 -10.71 -65.20 -3.38
C LYS A 2 -11.04 -63.82 -3.99
N ILE A 3 -11.70 -62.98 -3.19
CA ILE A 3 -12.00 -61.60 -3.57
C ILE A 3 -10.76 -60.79 -3.27
N ILE A 4 -10.09 -60.24 -4.29
CA ILE A 4 -8.99 -59.28 -4.19
C ILE A 4 -9.64 -57.89 -4.20
N ILE A 5 -9.60 -57.17 -3.06
CA ILE A 5 -10.01 -55.77 -2.95
C ILE A 5 -8.83 -54.92 -3.37
N PRO A 6 -8.93 -54.09 -4.42
CA PRO A 6 -7.86 -53.17 -4.77
C PRO A 6 -7.84 -52.02 -3.76
N PHE A 7 -6.71 -51.85 -3.08
CA PHE A 7 -6.42 -50.72 -2.19
C PHE A 7 -6.10 -49.50 -3.05
N LEU A 8 -7.07 -48.59 -3.18
CA LEU A 8 -6.88 -47.35 -3.89
C LEU A 8 -6.02 -46.41 -3.03
N PHE A 9 -4.74 -46.31 -3.35
CA PHE A 9 -3.80 -45.38 -2.70
C PHE A 9 -4.06 -43.98 -3.28
N SER A 10 -4.86 -43.17 -2.57
CA SER A 10 -5.09 -41.77 -2.91
C SER A 10 -3.81 -40.98 -2.63
N LEU A 11 -3.08 -40.59 -3.69
CA LEU A 11 -1.95 -39.70 -3.60
C LEU A 11 -2.48 -38.30 -3.28
N LEU A 12 -2.38 -37.85 -2.04
CA LEU A 12 -2.56 -36.45 -1.65
C LEU A 12 -1.40 -35.63 -2.24
N VAL A 13 -1.61 -35.03 -3.39
CA VAL A 13 -0.71 -34.03 -3.96
C VAL A 13 -0.94 -32.74 -3.18
N SER A 14 -0.03 -32.43 -2.26
CA SER A 14 0.01 -31.10 -1.62
C SER A 14 0.38 -30.09 -2.67
N VAL A 15 -0.58 -29.30 -3.13
CA VAL A 15 -0.35 -28.14 -4.01
C VAL A 15 0.25 -27.04 -3.14
N PHE A 16 1.57 -26.88 -3.16
CA PHE A 16 2.21 -25.68 -2.63
C PHE A 16 1.87 -24.52 -3.56
N LEU A 17 1.01 -23.61 -3.10
CA LEU A 17 0.82 -22.34 -3.79
C LEU A 17 2.12 -21.55 -3.66
N PRO A 18 2.72 -21.08 -4.77
CA PRO A 18 3.89 -20.23 -4.70
C PRO A 18 3.55 -18.93 -3.96
N ALA A 19 4.50 -18.40 -3.19
CA ALA A 19 4.35 -17.09 -2.58
C ALA A 19 4.10 -16.04 -3.66
N GLN A 20 3.09 -15.18 -3.46
CA GLN A 20 2.86 -14.04 -4.33
C GLN A 20 3.91 -12.98 -4.05
N GLU A 21 4.61 -12.54 -5.09
CA GLU A 21 5.66 -11.52 -5.01
C GLU A 21 5.24 -10.26 -5.74
N ILE A 22 5.36 -9.11 -5.07
CA ILE A 22 5.05 -7.80 -5.62
C ILE A 22 6.26 -6.90 -5.41
N THR A 23 6.74 -6.32 -6.50
CA THR A 23 7.85 -5.36 -6.49
C THR A 23 7.27 -3.94 -6.47
N LYS A 24 7.69 -3.14 -5.50
CA LYS A 24 7.25 -1.75 -5.31
C LYS A 24 5.73 -1.59 -5.27
N PRO A 25 5.05 -2.30 -4.36
CA PRO A 25 3.61 -2.16 -4.23
C PRO A 25 3.22 -0.70 -3.96
N ASN A 26 2.11 -0.27 -4.53
CA ASN A 26 1.52 1.01 -4.24
C ASN A 26 0.92 1.03 -2.83
N PHE A 27 0.87 2.19 -2.21
CA PHE A 27 0.25 2.42 -0.91
C PHE A 27 -0.29 3.85 -0.81
N ALA A 28 -1.25 4.07 0.10
CA ALA A 28 -1.90 5.38 0.23
C ALA A 28 -1.03 6.42 0.93
N LEU A 29 -0.45 6.07 2.07
CA LEU A 29 0.28 7.02 2.93
C LEU A 29 1.37 6.32 3.72
N ALA A 30 2.51 6.99 3.89
CA ALA A 30 3.54 6.61 4.85
C ALA A 30 3.87 7.81 5.75
N THR A 31 4.02 7.57 7.06
CA THR A 31 4.39 8.62 8.03
C THR A 31 5.85 9.03 7.94
N HIS A 32 6.68 8.20 7.30
CA HIS A 32 8.11 8.43 7.07
C HIS A 32 8.43 8.29 5.58
N PRO A 33 9.52 8.87 5.08
CA PRO A 33 9.94 8.76 3.67
C PRO A 33 10.46 7.35 3.37
N MET A 34 9.53 6.42 3.21
CA MET A 34 9.77 4.99 2.99
C MET A 34 9.26 4.55 1.62
N VAL A 35 9.92 3.53 1.09
CA VAL A 35 9.48 2.77 -0.09
C VAL A 35 9.50 1.30 0.28
N ILE A 36 8.44 0.58 -0.07
CA ILE A 36 8.44 -0.87 -0.01
C ILE A 36 9.04 -1.36 -1.33
N ASP A 37 10.26 -1.90 -1.27
CA ASP A 37 10.93 -2.38 -2.48
C ASP A 37 10.31 -3.68 -2.98
N LYS A 38 9.85 -4.52 -2.03
CA LYS A 38 9.31 -5.85 -2.33
C LYS A 38 8.45 -6.36 -1.18
N ILE A 39 7.36 -7.03 -1.54
CA ILE A 39 6.57 -7.88 -0.62
C ILE A 39 6.47 -9.27 -1.23
N SER A 40 6.62 -10.29 -0.36
CA SER A 40 6.33 -11.69 -0.69
C SER A 40 5.34 -12.22 0.33
N VAL A 41 4.15 -12.63 -0.14
CA VAL A 41 3.04 -13.08 0.70
C VAL A 41 2.76 -14.54 0.48
N SER A 42 2.66 -15.30 1.57
CA SER A 42 2.23 -16.70 1.61
C SER A 42 1.30 -16.91 2.80
N ASP A 43 0.67 -18.06 2.88
CA ASP A 43 -0.16 -18.48 4.01
C ASP A 43 0.60 -18.58 5.35
N SER A 44 1.91 -18.75 5.31
CA SER A 44 2.77 -18.94 6.49
C SER A 44 3.57 -17.71 6.89
N SER A 45 3.84 -16.79 5.95
CA SER A 45 4.65 -15.60 6.21
C SER A 45 4.40 -14.49 5.22
N VAL A 46 4.62 -13.25 5.68
CA VAL A 46 4.75 -12.06 4.84
C VAL A 46 6.15 -11.50 5.04
N ASN A 47 6.91 -11.38 3.96
CA ASN A 47 8.27 -10.85 3.97
C ASN A 47 8.31 -9.54 3.19
N MET A 48 8.94 -8.51 3.76
CA MET A 48 9.03 -7.19 3.15
C MET A 48 10.46 -6.71 3.16
N THR A 49 10.87 -6.07 2.06
CA THR A 49 12.09 -5.26 2.00
C THR A 49 11.65 -3.81 1.90
N ILE A 50 12.12 -2.97 2.82
CA ILE A 50 11.75 -1.56 2.94
C ILE A 50 13.01 -0.71 2.90
N THR A 51 12.99 0.39 2.15
CA THR A 51 14.04 1.41 2.15
C THR A 51 13.51 2.71 2.74
N LEU A 52 14.15 3.17 3.82
CA LEU A 52 13.92 4.47 4.45
C LEU A 52 14.99 5.46 4.00
N GLU A 53 14.61 6.67 3.63
CA GLU A 53 15.54 7.79 3.35
C GLU A 53 15.54 8.80 4.50
N ASN A 54 16.69 8.99 5.12
CA ASN A 54 16.84 10.00 6.16
C ASN A 54 16.75 11.41 5.59
N LYS A 55 15.83 12.23 6.10
CA LYS A 55 15.64 13.63 5.65
C LYS A 55 16.22 14.67 6.60
N ILE A 56 16.70 14.28 7.77
CA ILE A 56 17.14 15.20 8.83
C ILE A 56 18.59 14.99 9.23
N SER A 57 19.20 16.00 9.80
CA SER A 57 20.53 15.89 10.42
C SER A 57 20.43 15.10 11.73
N ASN A 58 21.43 14.24 11.99
CA ASN A 58 21.47 13.37 13.17
C ASN A 58 20.26 12.44 13.33
N GLY A 59 19.63 12.06 12.20
CA GLY A 59 18.52 11.13 12.21
C GLY A 59 18.94 9.76 12.77
N SER A 60 18.01 9.12 13.46
CA SER A 60 18.17 7.75 13.91
C SER A 60 16.86 6.99 13.70
N PHE A 61 16.96 5.67 13.55
CA PHE A 61 15.79 4.84 13.31
C PHE A 61 15.98 3.44 13.91
N CYS A 62 14.90 2.87 14.41
CA CYS A 62 14.80 1.49 14.87
C CYS A 62 13.40 0.96 14.58
N VAL A 63 13.19 -0.31 14.73
CA VAL A 63 11.87 -0.96 14.61
C VAL A 63 11.48 -1.49 15.98
N ASN A 64 10.23 -1.23 16.40
CA ASN A 64 9.69 -1.73 17.65
C ASN A 64 9.24 -3.20 17.48
N ASP A 65 9.39 -4.02 18.52
CA ASP A 65 8.96 -5.42 18.54
C ASP A 65 7.43 -5.61 18.55
N VAL A 66 6.66 -4.53 18.79
CA VAL A 66 5.19 -4.50 18.67
C VAL A 66 4.69 -4.14 17.27
N LEU A 67 5.57 -4.12 16.26
CA LEU A 67 5.20 -3.91 14.87
C LEU A 67 4.31 -5.05 14.36
N PHE A 68 3.24 -4.72 13.64
CA PHE A 68 2.36 -5.70 13.01
C PHE A 68 1.90 -5.21 11.64
N ILE A 69 1.47 -6.15 10.81
CA ILE A 69 0.66 -5.89 9.62
C ILE A 69 -0.80 -6.19 9.96
N GLN A 70 -1.70 -5.38 9.40
CA GLN A 70 -3.14 -5.49 9.62
C GLN A 70 -3.85 -5.63 8.28
N GLU A 71 -4.59 -6.72 8.13
CA GLU A 71 -5.45 -6.97 6.97
C GLU A 71 -6.59 -5.95 6.91
N ILE A 72 -6.98 -5.57 5.71
CA ILE A 72 -8.13 -4.71 5.44
C ILE A 72 -9.13 -5.52 4.58
N PRO A 73 -10.44 -5.55 4.93
CA PRO A 73 -11.13 -4.82 6.00
C PRO A 73 -11.21 -5.56 7.35
N ASP A 74 -10.85 -6.83 7.43
CA ASP A 74 -11.12 -7.72 8.56
C ASP A 74 -10.36 -7.38 9.84
N ASN A 75 -9.37 -6.48 9.76
CA ASN A 75 -8.54 -6.04 10.88
C ASN A 75 -7.74 -7.14 11.58
N LYS A 76 -7.56 -8.31 10.94
CA LYS A 76 -6.69 -9.36 11.47
C LYS A 76 -5.25 -8.87 11.50
N LYS A 77 -4.54 -9.16 12.60
CA LYS A 77 -3.18 -8.72 12.83
C LYS A 77 -2.20 -9.89 12.72
N ALA A 78 -1.08 -9.65 12.07
CA ALA A 78 0.07 -10.55 12.08
C ALA A 78 1.31 -9.78 12.55
N TYR A 79 1.90 -10.22 13.67
CA TYR A 79 3.02 -9.53 14.28
C TYR A 79 4.33 -9.85 13.59
N VAL A 80 5.29 -8.91 13.69
CA VAL A 80 6.67 -9.14 13.25
C VAL A 80 7.29 -10.27 14.06
N ARG A 81 7.98 -11.16 13.38
CA ARG A 81 8.73 -12.27 14.04
C ARG A 81 10.22 -12.16 13.84
N LYS A 82 10.67 -11.42 12.83
CA LYS A 82 12.10 -11.23 12.57
C LYS A 82 12.33 -9.91 11.83
N THR A 83 13.43 -9.25 12.18
CA THR A 83 13.95 -8.08 11.46
C THR A 83 15.40 -8.36 11.05
N ALA A 84 15.83 -7.79 9.92
CA ALA A 84 17.21 -7.84 9.48
C ALA A 84 17.63 -6.50 8.85
N GLY A 85 18.87 -6.10 9.08
CA GLY A 85 19.40 -4.83 8.54
C GLY A 85 18.99 -3.58 9.33
N ILE A 86 18.22 -3.73 10.42
CA ILE A 86 17.76 -2.64 11.27
C ILE A 86 17.79 -3.09 12.74
N PRO A 87 18.20 -2.23 13.69
CA PRO A 87 18.11 -2.52 15.12
C PRO A 87 16.65 -2.54 15.60
N VAL A 88 16.39 -3.37 16.63
CA VAL A 88 15.15 -3.32 17.41
C VAL A 88 15.34 -2.29 18.52
N CYS A 89 14.30 -1.45 18.73
CA CYS A 89 14.32 -0.44 19.78
C CYS A 89 14.53 -1.07 21.19
N PRO A 90 15.32 -0.46 22.09
CA PRO A 90 15.82 0.93 22.06
C PRO A 90 17.13 1.14 21.29
N ASP A 91 17.77 0.10 20.76
CA ASP A 91 18.94 0.28 19.92
C ASP A 91 18.55 0.96 18.62
N THR A 92 19.41 1.90 18.12
CA THR A 92 19.07 2.68 16.92
C THR A 92 20.18 2.66 15.89
N TYR A 93 19.79 2.60 14.61
CA TYR A 93 20.67 2.96 13.50
C TYR A 93 20.82 4.48 13.46
N LYS A 94 22.06 4.98 13.42
CA LYS A 94 22.35 6.42 13.34
C LYS A 94 22.79 6.79 11.93
N PHE A 95 22.01 7.65 11.28
CA PHE A 95 22.35 8.17 9.95
C PHE A 95 23.50 9.18 10.04
N LYS A 96 24.40 9.13 9.06
CA LYS A 96 25.56 10.03 8.97
C LYS A 96 25.19 11.38 8.39
N LYS A 97 24.18 11.44 7.51
CA LYS A 97 23.75 12.66 6.80
C LYS A 97 22.33 12.56 6.25
N PRO A 98 21.67 13.69 5.94
CA PRO A 98 20.46 13.69 5.12
C PRO A 98 20.71 13.07 3.74
N GLY A 99 19.70 12.36 3.21
CA GLY A 99 19.76 11.62 1.95
C GLY A 99 20.36 10.21 2.07
N GLU A 100 20.90 9.83 3.24
CA GLU A 100 21.34 8.44 3.46
C GLU A 100 20.13 7.51 3.51
N LYS A 101 20.28 6.34 2.88
CA LYS A 101 19.23 5.32 2.80
C LYS A 101 19.59 4.12 3.65
N LEU A 102 18.60 3.58 4.34
CA LEU A 102 18.66 2.33 5.09
C LEU A 102 17.68 1.35 4.50
N THR A 103 18.16 0.23 3.99
CA THR A 103 17.32 -0.88 3.53
C THR A 103 17.33 -1.98 4.58
N PHE A 104 16.15 -2.48 4.91
CA PHE A 104 15.95 -3.51 5.92
C PHE A 104 14.84 -4.48 5.53
N GLU A 105 14.82 -5.62 6.21
CA GLU A 105 13.84 -6.68 5.97
C GLU A 105 13.00 -6.91 7.23
N LEU A 106 11.71 -7.14 7.00
CA LEU A 106 10.74 -7.51 8.03
C LEU A 106 10.07 -8.81 7.62
N GLU A 107 9.96 -9.73 8.56
CA GLU A 107 9.24 -10.98 8.41
C GLU A 107 8.13 -11.03 9.46
N PHE A 108 6.88 -11.22 8.96
CA PHE A 108 5.68 -11.34 9.78
C PHE A 108 5.12 -12.76 9.69
N PHE A 109 4.27 -13.14 10.62
CA PHE A 109 3.42 -14.31 10.44
C PHE A 109 2.53 -14.11 9.21
N GLY A 110 2.13 -15.19 8.55
CA GLY A 110 1.23 -15.14 7.40
C GLY A 110 -0.24 -15.02 7.82
N PHE A 111 -1.07 -14.79 6.81
CA PHE A 111 -2.52 -14.84 6.91
C PHE A 111 -3.02 -16.18 6.34
N HIS A 112 -4.17 -16.65 6.81
CA HIS A 112 -4.78 -17.86 6.26
C HIS A 112 -5.18 -17.70 4.79
N GLU A 113 -5.60 -16.49 4.43
CA GLU A 113 -5.88 -16.05 3.07
C GLU A 113 -5.00 -14.86 2.76
N ILE A 114 -4.54 -14.72 1.51
CA ILE A 114 -3.72 -13.57 1.09
C ILE A 114 -4.63 -12.33 1.04
N PRO A 115 -4.37 -11.29 1.84
CA PRO A 115 -5.19 -10.08 1.82
C PRO A 115 -4.95 -9.28 0.53
N GLU A 116 -5.98 -8.58 0.05
CA GLU A 116 -5.83 -7.64 -1.08
C GLU A 116 -5.13 -6.35 -0.65
N TYR A 117 -5.35 -5.94 0.61
CA TYR A 117 -4.77 -4.72 1.18
C TYR A 117 -4.34 -4.94 2.61
N LEU A 118 -3.31 -4.22 3.03
CA LEU A 118 -2.86 -4.23 4.41
C LEU A 118 -2.28 -2.89 4.85
N ASN A 119 -2.26 -2.68 6.18
CA ASN A 119 -1.49 -1.62 6.82
C ASN A 119 -0.26 -2.22 7.51
N ILE A 120 0.83 -1.46 7.56
CA ILE A 120 1.99 -1.76 8.40
C ILE A 120 1.97 -0.75 9.53
N ILE A 121 1.82 -1.21 10.79
CA ILE A 121 1.60 -0.35 11.94
C ILE A 121 2.60 -0.67 13.04
N GLU A 122 3.36 0.32 13.45
CA GLU A 122 4.17 0.27 14.65
C GLU A 122 3.37 0.89 15.81
N ASP A 123 2.94 0.05 16.76
CA ASP A 123 2.13 0.46 17.91
C ASP A 123 3.06 0.92 19.04
N CYS A 124 3.51 2.15 18.95
CA CYS A 124 4.38 2.78 19.92
C CYS A 124 3.90 4.19 20.28
N THR A 125 4.55 4.85 21.24
CA THR A 125 4.10 6.15 21.77
C THR A 125 4.76 7.35 21.13
N ASP A 126 5.91 7.16 20.46
CA ASP A 126 6.68 8.26 19.88
C ASP A 126 7.49 7.81 18.66
N ASN A 127 7.49 8.64 17.62
CA ASN A 127 8.19 8.43 16.36
C ASN A 127 7.89 7.09 15.65
N CYS A 128 6.67 6.58 15.83
CA CYS A 128 6.24 5.34 15.21
C CYS A 128 6.09 5.51 13.70
N PHE A 129 6.48 4.51 12.94
CA PHE A 129 6.19 4.52 11.52
C PHE A 129 4.92 3.72 11.19
N THR A 130 4.20 4.19 10.21
CA THR A 130 3.04 3.49 9.66
C THR A 130 3.02 3.66 8.15
N ILE A 131 2.67 2.60 7.44
CA ILE A 131 2.36 2.63 6.01
C ILE A 131 0.94 2.11 5.86
N TYR A 132 0.06 2.97 5.36
CA TYR A 132 -1.37 2.68 5.21
C TYR A 132 -1.72 2.29 3.78
N GLY A 133 -2.64 1.37 3.64
CA GLY A 133 -3.26 1.02 2.37
C GLY A 133 -2.29 0.40 1.37
N VAL A 134 -1.41 -0.47 1.82
CA VAL A 134 -0.49 -1.22 0.94
C VAL A 134 -1.31 -2.19 0.10
N ILE A 135 -1.15 -2.11 -1.21
CA ILE A 135 -1.91 -2.89 -2.18
C ILE A 135 -1.16 -4.18 -2.48
N ILE A 136 -1.79 -5.31 -2.19
CA ILE A 136 -1.26 -6.66 -2.48
C ILE A 136 -1.85 -7.19 -3.78
N ASP A 137 -3.02 -6.69 -4.20
CA ASP A 137 -3.62 -7.07 -5.48
C ASP A 137 -2.71 -6.68 -6.67
N PRO A 138 -2.28 -7.64 -7.53
CA PRO A 138 -1.37 -7.36 -8.63
C PRO A 138 -2.02 -6.55 -9.74
N GLN A 139 -3.33 -6.73 -9.98
CA GLN A 139 -4.03 -6.04 -11.06
C GLN A 139 -4.22 -4.57 -10.71
N MET A 140 -4.60 -4.28 -9.47
CA MET A 140 -4.71 -2.88 -9.00
C MET A 140 -3.36 -2.17 -9.04
N ASN A 141 -2.28 -2.81 -8.57
CA ASN A 141 -0.93 -2.26 -8.69
C ASN A 141 -0.56 -1.96 -10.14
N HIS A 142 -0.83 -2.91 -11.05
CA HIS A 142 -0.55 -2.73 -12.47
C HIS A 142 -1.29 -1.52 -13.05
N ASP A 143 -2.60 -1.38 -12.79
CA ASP A 143 -3.40 -0.28 -13.33
C ASP A 143 -2.94 1.08 -12.78
N ILE A 144 -2.54 1.15 -11.51
CA ILE A 144 -1.96 2.35 -10.90
C ILE A 144 -0.61 2.69 -11.53
N ASP A 145 0.28 1.71 -11.70
CA ASP A 145 1.59 1.91 -12.31
C ASP A 145 1.46 2.39 -13.77
N MET A 146 0.50 1.83 -14.52
CA MET A 146 0.15 2.31 -15.88
C MET A 146 -0.32 3.75 -15.84
N GLY A 147 -1.17 4.13 -14.88
CA GLY A 147 -1.63 5.50 -14.69
C GLY A 147 -0.47 6.47 -14.51
N PHE A 148 0.42 6.22 -13.56
CA PHE A 148 1.62 7.04 -13.35
C PHE A 148 2.58 7.01 -14.55
N GLY A 149 2.72 5.87 -15.24
CA GLY A 149 3.55 5.72 -16.43
C GLY A 149 3.05 6.58 -17.59
N PHE A 150 1.74 6.57 -17.85
CA PHE A 150 1.11 7.41 -18.88
C PHE A 150 1.23 8.90 -18.55
N TYR A 151 1.03 9.27 -17.28
CA TYR A 151 1.22 10.66 -16.85
C TYR A 151 2.64 11.16 -17.11
N LYS A 152 3.65 10.38 -16.71
CA LYS A 152 5.06 10.68 -16.98
C LYS A 152 5.39 10.84 -18.46
N SER A 153 4.70 10.12 -19.32
CA SER A 153 4.88 10.18 -20.79
C SER A 153 4.04 11.27 -21.46
N GLY A 154 3.35 12.12 -20.69
CA GLY A 154 2.55 13.23 -21.20
C GLY A 154 1.22 12.80 -21.84
N ASN A 155 0.63 11.68 -21.37
CA ASN A 155 -0.66 11.17 -21.84
C ASN A 155 -1.69 11.18 -20.70
N PRO A 156 -2.19 12.36 -20.29
CA PRO A 156 -3.08 12.48 -19.13
C PRO A 156 -4.42 11.76 -19.31
N GLU A 157 -4.93 11.63 -20.53
CA GLU A 157 -6.18 10.89 -20.80
C GLU A 157 -6.03 9.38 -20.54
N LEU A 158 -4.91 8.79 -20.95
CA LEU A 158 -4.63 7.37 -20.66
C LEU A 158 -4.33 7.14 -19.17
N SER A 159 -3.65 8.10 -18.54
CA SER A 159 -3.44 8.09 -17.09
C SER A 159 -4.76 8.08 -16.34
N LEU A 160 -5.66 8.99 -16.70
CA LEU A 160 -7.00 9.10 -16.13
C LEU A 160 -7.79 7.79 -16.28
N ALA A 161 -7.82 7.23 -17.49
CA ALA A 161 -8.51 5.97 -17.75
C ALA A 161 -7.98 4.81 -16.89
N SER A 162 -6.66 4.77 -16.64
CA SER A 162 -6.04 3.74 -15.80
C SER A 162 -6.41 3.89 -14.33
N PHE A 163 -6.40 5.12 -13.79
CA PHE A 163 -6.82 5.35 -12.40
C PHE A 163 -8.33 5.12 -12.20
N GLU A 164 -9.18 5.55 -13.15
CA GLU A 164 -10.62 5.27 -13.10
C GLU A 164 -10.89 3.76 -13.13
N LYS A 165 -10.14 2.99 -13.93
CA LYS A 165 -10.23 1.54 -13.97
C LYS A 165 -9.87 0.95 -12.59
N ALA A 166 -8.71 1.33 -12.02
CA ALA A 166 -8.28 0.85 -10.71
C ALA A 166 -9.35 1.07 -9.64
N VAL A 167 -9.92 2.29 -9.57
CA VAL A 167 -10.98 2.62 -8.61
C VAL A 167 -12.29 1.87 -8.87
N SER A 168 -12.66 1.64 -10.14
CA SER A 168 -13.93 0.98 -10.49
C SER A 168 -13.91 -0.52 -10.25
N GLU A 169 -12.76 -1.16 -10.42
CA GLU A 169 -12.56 -2.61 -10.19
C GLU A 169 -12.29 -2.94 -8.72
N HIS A 170 -11.87 -1.93 -7.92
CA HIS A 170 -11.56 -2.08 -6.48
C HIS A 170 -12.32 -1.05 -5.62
N PRO A 171 -13.67 -1.09 -5.60
CA PRO A 171 -14.49 -0.11 -4.91
C PRO A 171 -14.40 -0.17 -3.36
N ASP A 172 -13.87 -1.24 -2.82
CA ASP A 172 -13.68 -1.53 -1.40
C ASP A 172 -12.31 -1.07 -0.86
N TYR A 173 -11.42 -0.56 -1.73
CA TYR A 173 -10.16 0.02 -1.28
C TYR A 173 -10.42 1.29 -0.45
N PRO A 174 -10.07 1.33 0.87
CA PRO A 174 -10.58 2.33 1.82
C PRO A 174 -9.75 3.62 1.88
N PHE A 175 -9.06 4.00 0.79
CA PHE A 175 -8.24 5.21 0.72
C PHE A 175 -8.53 5.99 -0.56
N GLY A 176 -8.53 7.31 -0.40
CA GLY A 176 -8.96 8.26 -1.43
C GLY A 176 -7.84 8.83 -2.31
N TYR A 177 -6.56 8.47 -2.13
CA TYR A 177 -5.48 9.11 -2.88
C TYR A 177 -5.60 8.96 -4.41
N LEU A 178 -6.22 7.88 -4.91
CA LEU A 178 -6.51 7.73 -6.34
C LEU A 178 -7.57 8.71 -6.82
N TYR A 179 -8.54 9.05 -5.95
CA TYR A 179 -9.54 10.08 -6.26
C TYR A 179 -8.88 11.45 -6.42
N GLU A 180 -7.89 11.80 -5.59
CA GLU A 180 -7.11 13.01 -5.75
C GLU A 180 -6.42 13.05 -7.11
N ASN A 181 -5.74 11.96 -7.51
CA ASN A 181 -5.09 11.87 -8.81
C ASN A 181 -6.09 12.05 -9.97
N ILE A 182 -7.29 11.46 -9.88
CA ILE A 182 -8.35 11.60 -10.90
C ILE A 182 -8.86 13.04 -10.94
N ILE A 183 -9.08 13.69 -9.80
CA ILE A 183 -9.52 15.10 -9.71
C ILE A 183 -8.47 16.01 -10.35
N ASP A 184 -7.18 15.81 -10.04
CA ASP A 184 -6.07 16.57 -10.60
C ASP A 184 -6.01 16.46 -12.12
N LEU A 185 -6.14 15.23 -12.65
CA LEU A 185 -6.13 14.98 -14.09
C LEU A 185 -7.32 15.61 -14.81
N TYR A 186 -8.54 15.50 -14.27
CA TYR A 186 -9.69 16.21 -14.86
C TYR A 186 -9.49 17.72 -14.83
N ALA A 187 -8.93 18.28 -13.75
CA ALA A 187 -8.64 19.71 -13.67
C ALA A 187 -7.55 20.13 -14.67
N GLU A 188 -6.51 19.33 -14.88
CA GLU A 188 -5.47 19.54 -15.91
C GLU A 188 -6.08 19.53 -17.33
N LEU A 189 -6.97 18.60 -17.59
CA LEU A 189 -7.74 18.50 -18.84
C LEU A 189 -8.84 19.58 -18.98
N LYS A 190 -9.01 20.44 -17.97
CA LYS A 190 -10.02 21.50 -17.88
C LYS A 190 -11.47 21.00 -17.85
N ASP A 191 -11.69 19.73 -17.53
CA ASP A 191 -13.03 19.16 -17.31
C ASP A 191 -13.42 19.33 -15.83
N TYR A 192 -13.66 20.59 -15.45
CA TYR A 192 -13.96 20.94 -14.05
C TYR A 192 -15.28 20.35 -13.54
N GLU A 193 -16.21 20.04 -14.42
CA GLU A 193 -17.47 19.36 -14.09
C GLU A 193 -17.22 17.93 -13.58
N LYS A 194 -16.35 17.19 -14.26
CA LYS A 194 -16.01 15.85 -13.81
C LYS A 194 -15.09 15.88 -12.58
N ALA A 195 -14.14 16.80 -12.53
CA ALA A 195 -13.32 17.01 -11.34
C ALA A 195 -14.19 17.25 -10.10
N ALA A 196 -15.21 18.10 -10.21
CA ALA A 196 -16.17 18.36 -9.13
C ALA A 196 -16.95 17.11 -8.71
N LYS A 197 -17.40 16.30 -9.68
CA LYS A 197 -18.11 15.03 -9.37
C LYS A 197 -17.23 14.07 -8.57
N TRP A 198 -15.96 13.96 -8.91
CA TRP A 198 -15.02 13.12 -8.18
C TRP A 198 -14.69 13.70 -6.81
N PHE A 199 -14.56 15.03 -6.68
CA PHE A 199 -14.41 15.71 -5.40
C PHE A 199 -15.61 15.45 -4.47
N LEU A 200 -16.83 15.51 -4.98
CA LEU A 200 -18.03 15.21 -4.19
C LEU A 200 -18.09 13.74 -3.78
N LYS A 201 -17.65 12.80 -4.64
CA LYS A 201 -17.52 11.39 -4.25
C LYS A 201 -16.51 11.21 -3.10
N LEU A 202 -15.34 11.84 -3.19
CA LEU A 202 -14.33 11.82 -2.12
C LEU A 202 -14.89 12.42 -0.82
N SER A 203 -15.55 13.57 -0.92
CA SER A 203 -16.15 14.24 0.24
C SER A 203 -17.22 13.41 0.94
N GLY A 204 -18.02 12.65 0.19
CA GLY A 204 -19.06 11.76 0.71
C GLY A 204 -18.58 10.37 1.12
N SER A 205 -17.29 10.06 0.98
CA SER A 205 -16.73 8.75 1.33
C SER A 205 -16.38 8.63 2.80
N ASP A 206 -16.12 7.39 3.24
CA ASP A 206 -15.59 7.07 4.58
C ASP A 206 -14.08 6.74 4.53
N PHE A 207 -13.36 7.24 3.51
CA PHE A 207 -11.92 6.97 3.37
C PHE A 207 -11.10 7.51 4.55
N ALA A 208 -10.12 6.73 4.98
CA ALA A 208 -9.30 7.06 6.14
C ALA A 208 -8.45 8.34 5.96
N ASP A 209 -8.08 8.66 4.73
CA ASP A 209 -7.27 9.82 4.31
C ASP A 209 -8.10 11.00 3.79
N LYS A 210 -9.44 10.90 3.81
CA LYS A 210 -10.36 11.86 3.21
C LYS A 210 -10.08 13.29 3.63
N ASP A 211 -10.07 13.57 4.93
CA ASP A 211 -9.98 14.94 5.43
C ASP A 211 -8.66 15.61 5.02
N GLN A 212 -7.56 14.85 5.05
CA GLN A 212 -6.27 15.31 4.57
C GLN A 212 -6.29 15.64 3.07
N LEU A 213 -6.90 14.77 2.25
CA LEU A 213 -6.99 14.96 0.81
C LEU A 213 -7.88 16.16 0.45
N LEU A 214 -9.03 16.31 1.12
CA LEU A 214 -9.90 17.48 0.91
C LEU A 214 -9.18 18.78 1.21
N GLU A 215 -8.41 18.84 2.31
CA GLU A 215 -7.61 20.02 2.64
C GLU A 215 -6.53 20.30 1.58
N GLN A 216 -5.87 19.27 1.05
CA GLN A 216 -4.87 19.40 -0.01
C GLN A 216 -5.50 19.91 -1.31
N ILE A 217 -6.61 19.32 -1.75
CA ILE A 217 -7.31 19.70 -2.98
C ILE A 217 -7.82 21.15 -2.89
N GLN A 218 -8.38 21.57 -1.74
CA GLN A 218 -8.87 22.93 -1.54
C GLN A 218 -7.77 24.01 -1.63
N LYS A 219 -6.52 23.66 -1.44
CA LYS A 219 -5.36 24.57 -1.57
C LYS A 219 -4.88 24.71 -3.03
N LYS A 220 -5.34 23.86 -3.95
CA LYS A 220 -4.90 23.87 -5.35
C LYS A 220 -5.57 25.00 -6.13
N ASP A 221 -4.85 25.63 -7.05
CA ASP A 221 -5.33 26.79 -7.82
C ASP A 221 -6.59 26.52 -8.62
N TYR A 222 -6.78 25.29 -9.10
CA TYR A 222 -7.94 24.91 -9.87
C TYR A 222 -9.21 24.78 -9.02
N PHE A 223 -9.10 24.63 -7.68
CA PHE A 223 -10.26 24.36 -6.81
C PHE A 223 -11.36 25.43 -6.98
N ARG A 224 -10.98 26.71 -7.11
CA ARG A 224 -11.92 27.81 -7.33
C ARG A 224 -12.73 27.72 -8.63
N LYS A 225 -12.35 26.82 -9.53
CA LYS A 225 -13.03 26.60 -10.82
C LYS A 225 -13.98 25.40 -10.77
N LEU A 226 -13.93 24.62 -9.66
CA LEU A 226 -14.83 23.48 -9.50
C LEU A 226 -16.23 23.99 -9.14
N PRO A 227 -17.28 23.53 -9.84
CA PRO A 227 -18.68 23.86 -9.50
C PRO A 227 -19.13 23.01 -8.29
N VAL A 228 -18.52 23.26 -7.13
CA VAL A 228 -18.88 22.64 -5.85
C VAL A 228 -19.56 23.72 -4.99
N GLU A 229 -20.89 23.70 -4.95
CA GLU A 229 -21.72 24.49 -4.04
C GLU A 229 -22.36 23.57 -2.97
#